data_01b6119d4639117cfa038ec11bfe26ed
#
_entry.id   01b6119d4639117cfa038ec11bfe26ed
#
_cell.length_a   1.000
_cell.length_b   1.000
_cell.length_c   1.000
_cell.angle_alpha   90.00
_cell.angle_beta   90.00
_cell.angle_gamma   90.00
#
_symmetry.space_group_name_H-M   'P 1'
#
loop_
_entity.id
_entity.type
_entity.pdbx_description
1 polymer ?
#
loop_
_entity_poly.entity_id
_entity_poly.type
_entity_poly.pdbx_seq_one_letter_code
_entity_poly.pdbx_strand_id
1 'polypeptide(L)'
;FYWRAMSVSDTSLSERLSKYQRHIKTPAPAVAGVLTRVVGLTLEAKGLRAPVGSQCKIETMNGFVDAEIVGFNDQTLYLMPNDHISGVLPGARVIPQVNDTGLPVGMSLLGRVVDGLGRPLDGLGKINAEHTLKFAQNAINPLARRPISKPMDVGVRAINSVITVGQGQRMGLFAGSGVGKSVLLGMMTRGSEADVIVVGLVGERGREVKEFIEEILGVEGRKRSVV
;
A
#
# COMPACT_ATOMS: atom_id res chain seq x y z
N PHE A 1 4.15 2.67 68.84
CA PHE A 1 4.29 3.16 67.45
C PHE A 1 5.50 2.53 66.84
N TYR A 2 5.30 1.44 66.05
CA TYR A 2 6.35 0.77 65.28
C TYR A 2 6.39 1.38 63.87
N TRP A 3 7.42 2.11 63.52
CA TRP A 3 7.77 2.46 62.14
C TRP A 3 8.49 1.26 61.52
N ARG A 4 7.82 0.58 60.60
CA ARG A 4 8.43 -0.42 59.78
C ARG A 4 9.15 0.28 58.63
N ALA A 5 10.49 0.33 58.71
CA ALA A 5 11.32 0.85 57.63
C ALA A 5 11.10 -0.05 56.38
N MET A 6 10.54 0.52 55.31
CA MET A 6 10.54 -0.10 54.01
C MET A 6 11.99 -0.17 53.53
N SER A 7 12.55 -1.37 53.46
CA SER A 7 13.85 -1.60 52.84
C SER A 7 13.76 -1.27 51.35
N VAL A 8 14.27 -0.14 50.94
CA VAL A 8 14.59 0.17 49.57
C VAL A 8 15.65 -0.86 49.17
N SER A 9 15.34 -1.76 48.23
CA SER A 9 16.29 -2.74 47.72
C SER A 9 17.46 -2.00 47.09
N ASP A 10 18.61 -2.14 47.72
CA ASP A 10 19.90 -1.56 47.30
C ASP A 10 20.45 -2.30 46.08
N THR A 11 19.70 -2.31 44.98
CA THR A 11 20.21 -2.73 43.69
C THR A 11 21.10 -1.62 43.16
N SER A 12 22.37 -1.92 43.00
CA SER A 12 23.36 -0.96 42.51
C SER A 12 22.90 -0.38 41.15
N LEU A 13 23.27 0.88 40.89
CA LEU A 13 22.94 1.54 39.63
C LEU A 13 23.42 0.70 38.41
N SER A 14 24.53 0.02 38.54
CA SER A 14 25.08 -0.88 37.53
C SER A 14 24.17 -2.10 37.23
N GLU A 15 23.55 -2.69 38.27
CA GLU A 15 22.60 -3.79 38.07
C GLU A 15 21.29 -3.34 37.42
N ARG A 16 20.85 -2.14 37.76
CA ARG A 16 19.68 -1.54 37.09
C ARG A 16 19.98 -1.21 35.64
N LEU A 17 21.13 -0.65 35.31
CA LEU A 17 21.56 -0.35 33.94
C LEU A 17 21.79 -1.61 33.11
N SER A 18 22.34 -2.68 33.69
CA SER A 18 22.55 -3.96 32.97
C SER A 18 21.25 -4.63 32.57
N LYS A 19 20.15 -4.42 33.30
CA LYS A 19 18.80 -4.84 32.84
C LYS A 19 18.36 -4.11 31.59
N TYR A 20 18.62 -2.82 31.48
CA TYR A 20 18.28 -2.03 30.28
C TYR A 20 19.22 -2.34 29.10
N GLN A 21 20.47 -2.63 29.35
CA GLN A 21 21.43 -3.02 28.31
C GLN A 21 21.01 -4.26 27.52
N ARG A 22 20.32 -5.21 28.15
CA ARG A 22 19.77 -6.40 27.49
C ARG A 22 18.62 -6.08 26.51
N HIS A 23 17.99 -4.93 26.65
CA HIS A 23 16.90 -4.47 25.79
C HIS A 23 17.38 -3.56 24.66
N ILE A 24 18.64 -3.11 24.71
CA ILE A 24 19.25 -2.33 23.64
C ILE A 24 19.69 -3.30 22.55
N LYS A 25 18.84 -3.47 21.54
CA LYS A 25 19.27 -4.13 20.30
C LYS A 25 20.22 -3.19 19.58
N THR A 26 21.49 -3.54 19.51
CA THR A 26 22.44 -2.83 18.64
C THR A 26 21.89 -2.90 17.20
N PRO A 27 21.57 -1.78 16.55
CA PRO A 27 21.10 -1.82 15.18
C PRO A 27 22.20 -2.45 14.31
N ALA A 28 21.84 -3.44 13.50
CA ALA A 28 22.77 -3.97 12.51
C ALA A 28 23.17 -2.84 11.56
N PRO A 29 24.44 -2.78 11.13
CA PRO A 29 24.88 -1.76 10.19
C PRO A 29 24.04 -1.85 8.91
N ALA A 30 23.37 -0.77 8.55
CA ALA A 30 22.61 -0.68 7.31
C ALA A 30 23.60 -0.49 6.16
N VAL A 31 23.67 -1.48 5.25
CA VAL A 31 24.45 -1.36 4.02
C VAL A 31 23.63 -0.49 3.05
N ALA A 32 24.12 0.70 2.75
CA ALA A 32 23.52 1.58 1.74
C ALA A 32 24.25 1.40 0.40
N GLY A 33 23.48 1.35 -0.68
CA GLY A 33 24.00 1.47 -2.04
C GLY A 33 24.17 2.92 -2.45
N VAL A 34 24.74 3.11 -3.63
CA VAL A 34 24.99 4.42 -4.24
C VAL A 34 24.25 4.49 -5.58
N LEU A 35 23.48 5.53 -5.79
CA LEU A 35 22.81 5.80 -7.06
C LEU A 35 23.85 6.24 -8.10
N THR A 36 23.91 5.50 -9.20
CA THR A 36 24.92 5.73 -10.25
C THR A 36 24.34 6.36 -11.51
N ARG A 37 23.05 6.12 -11.80
CA ARG A 37 22.42 6.61 -13.04
C ARG A 37 20.91 6.75 -12.89
N VAL A 38 20.36 7.73 -13.59
CA VAL A 38 18.90 7.94 -13.73
C VAL A 38 18.57 8.04 -15.21
N VAL A 39 17.68 7.18 -15.72
CA VAL A 39 17.25 7.18 -17.12
C VAL A 39 15.72 7.00 -17.17
N GLY A 40 15.03 8.07 -17.50
CA GLY A 40 13.56 8.08 -17.48
C GLY A 40 13.03 7.77 -16.08
N LEU A 41 12.27 6.69 -15.96
CA LEU A 41 11.70 6.22 -14.68
C LEU A 41 12.58 5.16 -14.00
N THR A 42 13.71 4.77 -14.59
CA THR A 42 14.58 3.75 -14.03
C THR A 42 15.81 4.35 -13.40
N LEU A 43 16.11 3.92 -12.20
CA LEU A 43 17.28 4.32 -11.44
C LEU A 43 18.23 3.13 -11.30
N GLU A 44 19.52 3.38 -11.42
CA GLU A 44 20.56 2.37 -11.26
C GLU A 44 21.36 2.61 -10.00
N ALA A 45 21.49 1.58 -9.16
CA ALA A 45 22.28 1.65 -7.93
C ALA A 45 23.29 0.50 -7.84
N LYS A 46 24.41 0.74 -7.18
CA LYS A 46 25.47 -0.24 -6.90
C LYS A 46 25.80 -0.30 -5.42
N GLY A 47 26.50 -1.37 -5.01
CA GLY A 47 26.95 -1.53 -3.63
C GLY A 47 25.85 -1.98 -2.65
N LEU A 48 24.71 -2.39 -3.16
CA LEU A 48 23.55 -2.84 -2.41
C LEU A 48 23.19 -4.26 -2.83
N ARG A 49 22.82 -5.11 -1.87
CA ARG A 49 22.28 -6.46 -2.12
C ARG A 49 20.89 -6.55 -1.51
N ALA A 50 19.89 -6.66 -2.36
CA ALA A 50 18.51 -6.89 -1.94
C ALA A 50 17.75 -7.63 -3.05
N PRO A 51 16.75 -8.46 -2.69
CA PRO A 51 15.94 -9.20 -3.67
C PRO A 51 15.09 -8.27 -4.54
N VAL A 52 14.75 -8.73 -5.74
CA VAL A 52 13.74 -8.06 -6.60
C VAL A 52 12.41 -8.02 -5.85
N GLY A 53 11.68 -6.91 -5.95
CA GLY A 53 10.45 -6.63 -5.20
C GLY A 53 10.68 -5.98 -3.83
N SER A 54 11.95 -5.85 -3.39
CA SER A 54 12.24 -5.15 -2.12
C SER A 54 12.07 -3.65 -2.26
N GLN A 55 11.56 -3.02 -1.21
CA GLN A 55 11.47 -1.57 -1.11
C GLN A 55 12.79 -0.97 -0.63
N CYS A 56 13.12 0.20 -1.14
CA CYS A 56 14.29 0.98 -0.71
C CYS A 56 13.94 2.47 -0.65
N LYS A 57 14.75 3.22 0.10
CA LYS A 57 14.67 4.68 0.19
C LYS A 57 15.87 5.31 -0.50
N ILE A 58 15.61 6.25 -1.38
CA ILE A 58 16.64 7.01 -2.09
C ILE A 58 16.71 8.40 -1.46
N GLU A 59 17.91 8.79 -1.05
CA GLU A 59 18.14 10.10 -0.46
C GLU A 59 17.98 11.21 -1.53
N THR A 60 17.30 12.27 -1.14
CA THR A 60 17.10 13.46 -1.98
C THR A 60 17.46 14.72 -1.17
N MET A 61 17.56 15.86 -1.83
CA MET A 61 17.77 17.13 -1.15
C MET A 61 16.67 17.47 -0.13
N ASN A 62 15.46 16.96 -0.32
CA ASN A 62 14.27 17.28 0.49
C ASN A 62 13.81 16.11 1.38
N GLY A 63 14.60 15.04 1.51
CA GLY A 63 14.23 13.87 2.30
C GLY A 63 14.51 12.56 1.57
N PHE A 64 13.51 11.68 1.47
CA PHE A 64 13.65 10.38 0.83
C PHE A 64 12.51 10.14 -0.15
N VAL A 65 12.82 9.43 -1.23
CA VAL A 65 11.85 8.88 -2.17
C VAL A 65 11.85 7.37 -2.05
N ASP A 66 10.66 6.79 -1.92
CA ASP A 66 10.49 5.34 -1.90
C ASP A 66 10.61 4.78 -3.33
N ALA A 67 11.31 3.65 -3.47
CA ALA A 67 11.49 2.96 -4.74
C ALA A 67 11.49 1.45 -4.55
N GLU A 68 11.11 0.73 -5.59
CA GLU A 68 11.10 -0.73 -5.63
C GLU A 68 12.25 -1.25 -6.51
N ILE A 69 12.89 -2.33 -6.09
CA ILE A 69 13.89 -3.03 -6.89
C ILE A 69 13.17 -3.90 -7.92
N VAL A 70 13.24 -3.51 -9.18
CA VAL A 70 12.54 -4.19 -10.28
C VAL A 70 13.41 -5.18 -11.04
N GLY A 71 14.72 -5.16 -10.84
CA GLY A 71 15.65 -6.07 -11.49
C GLY A 71 17.10 -5.80 -11.15
N PHE A 72 17.99 -6.59 -11.73
CA PHE A 72 19.44 -6.42 -11.61
C PHE A 72 20.18 -6.91 -12.85
N ASN A 73 21.36 -6.37 -13.06
CA ASN A 73 22.34 -6.86 -14.00
C ASN A 73 23.73 -6.77 -13.37
N ASP A 74 24.40 -7.90 -13.22
CA ASP A 74 25.65 -8.03 -12.47
C ASP A 74 25.55 -7.44 -11.05
N GLN A 75 26.25 -6.34 -10.78
CA GLN A 75 26.26 -5.64 -9.50
C GLN A 75 25.37 -4.39 -9.50
N THR A 76 24.62 -4.15 -10.56
CA THR A 76 23.75 -3.00 -10.71
C THR A 76 22.31 -3.41 -10.46
N LEU A 77 21.65 -2.75 -9.52
CA LEU A 77 20.23 -2.90 -9.27
C LEU A 77 19.46 -1.84 -10.04
N TYR A 78 18.34 -2.23 -10.62
CA TYR A 78 17.38 -1.33 -11.25
C TYR A 78 16.24 -1.05 -10.28
N LEU A 79 15.97 0.22 -10.07
CA LEU A 79 14.98 0.70 -9.14
C LEU A 79 13.90 1.48 -9.88
N MET A 80 12.66 1.32 -9.48
CA MET A 80 11.54 2.09 -9.96
C MET A 80 10.99 2.93 -8.79
N PRO A 81 11.00 4.26 -8.89
CA PRO A 81 10.47 5.11 -7.83
C PRO A 81 8.95 5.05 -7.79
N ASN A 82 8.39 5.11 -6.59
CA ASN A 82 6.95 5.12 -6.38
C ASN A 82 6.35 6.53 -6.50
N ASP A 83 7.19 7.56 -6.38
CA ASP A 83 6.80 8.97 -6.46
C ASP A 83 7.70 9.73 -7.45
N HIS A 84 7.38 10.99 -7.72
CA HIS A 84 8.19 11.87 -8.58
C HIS A 84 9.62 12.01 -8.07
N ILE A 85 10.57 11.79 -8.97
CA ILE A 85 12.00 11.92 -8.69
C ILE A 85 12.38 13.40 -8.81
N SER A 86 12.33 14.13 -7.71
CA SER A 86 12.85 15.49 -7.65
C SER A 86 13.92 15.62 -6.58
N GLY A 87 15.02 16.36 -6.88
CA GLY A 87 16.08 16.58 -5.92
C GLY A 87 16.98 15.37 -5.65
N VAL A 88 16.97 14.37 -6.51
CA VAL A 88 17.91 13.23 -6.47
C VAL A 88 19.25 13.68 -7.06
N LEU A 89 20.34 13.42 -6.35
CA LEU A 89 21.70 13.75 -6.77
C LEU A 89 22.47 12.52 -7.24
N PRO A 90 23.44 12.68 -8.15
CA PRO A 90 24.41 11.62 -8.43
C PRO A 90 25.13 11.20 -7.14
N GLY A 91 25.25 9.91 -6.89
CA GLY A 91 25.87 9.41 -5.65
C GLY A 91 24.92 9.39 -4.44
N ALA A 92 23.64 9.70 -4.59
CA ALA A 92 22.66 9.61 -3.53
C ALA A 92 22.64 8.21 -2.88
N ARG A 93 22.43 8.15 -1.57
CA ARG A 93 22.36 6.86 -0.84
C ARG A 93 21.04 6.15 -1.14
N VAL A 94 21.15 4.85 -1.35
CA VAL A 94 20.03 3.93 -1.53
C VAL A 94 20.00 2.98 -0.35
N ILE A 95 18.99 3.09 0.50
CA ILE A 95 18.87 2.35 1.76
C ILE A 95 17.80 1.28 1.61
N PRO A 96 18.15 -0.01 1.70
CA PRO A 96 17.16 -1.08 1.64
C PRO A 96 16.25 -1.03 2.87
N GLN A 97 14.96 -1.22 2.66
CA GLN A 97 14.02 -1.39 3.75
C GLN A 97 13.97 -2.87 4.12
N VAL A 98 14.49 -3.19 5.30
CA VAL A 98 14.54 -4.57 5.81
C VAL A 98 13.13 -5.08 6.18
N ASN A 99 12.23 -4.17 6.48
CA ASN A 99 10.84 -4.50 6.78
C ASN A 99 10.03 -4.43 5.49
N ASP A 100 9.54 -5.56 5.07
CA ASP A 100 8.54 -5.72 4.03
C ASP A 100 7.31 -4.88 4.45
N THR A 101 7.24 -3.64 3.98
CA THR A 101 6.11 -2.76 4.21
C THR A 101 4.96 -3.30 3.37
N GLY A 102 4.22 -4.25 3.95
CA GLY A 102 3.02 -4.75 3.33
C GLY A 102 1.90 -3.71 3.34
N LEU A 103 0.87 -3.95 2.56
CA LEU A 103 -0.34 -3.13 2.55
C LEU A 103 -1.10 -3.25 3.86
N PRO A 104 -1.53 -2.15 4.45
CA PRO A 104 -2.46 -2.18 5.56
C PRO A 104 -3.79 -2.77 5.09
N VAL A 105 -4.35 -3.71 5.83
CA VAL A 105 -5.64 -4.34 5.53
C VAL A 105 -6.48 -4.49 6.80
N GLY A 106 -7.79 -4.42 6.62
CA GLY A 106 -8.76 -4.52 7.71
C GLY A 106 -10.01 -3.69 7.46
N MET A 107 -10.98 -3.84 8.35
CA MET A 107 -12.24 -3.09 8.28
C MET A 107 -12.05 -1.58 8.47
N SER A 108 -10.95 -1.17 9.08
CA SER A 108 -10.55 0.25 9.24
C SER A 108 -10.26 0.97 7.92
N LEU A 109 -10.14 0.24 6.81
CA LEU A 109 -10.02 0.81 5.46
C LEU A 109 -11.37 1.24 4.86
N LEU A 110 -12.50 0.75 5.37
CA LEU A 110 -13.81 1.14 4.83
C LEU A 110 -14.05 2.63 5.00
N GLY A 111 -14.54 3.25 3.95
CA GLY A 111 -14.75 4.69 3.87
C GLY A 111 -13.50 5.51 3.57
N ARG A 112 -12.32 4.88 3.47
CA ARG A 112 -11.05 5.56 3.28
C ARG A 112 -10.66 5.67 1.80
N VAL A 113 -9.88 6.72 1.52
CA VAL A 113 -9.22 6.92 0.23
C VAL A 113 -7.71 6.83 0.47
N VAL A 114 -7.06 5.93 -0.26
CA VAL A 114 -5.62 5.64 -0.10
C VAL A 114 -4.88 5.66 -1.43
N ASP A 115 -3.58 5.86 -1.37
CA ASP A 115 -2.72 5.66 -2.53
C ASP A 115 -2.37 4.17 -2.75
N GLY A 116 -1.60 3.87 -3.80
CA GLY A 116 -1.18 2.50 -4.11
C GLY A 116 -0.31 1.82 -3.05
N LEU A 117 0.18 2.56 -2.06
CA LEU A 117 0.94 2.04 -0.91
C LEU A 117 0.09 1.96 0.37
N GLY A 118 -1.21 2.26 0.29
CA GLY A 118 -2.11 2.28 1.44
C GLY A 118 -1.98 3.52 2.34
N ARG A 119 -1.32 4.59 1.88
CA ARG A 119 -1.22 5.85 2.62
C ARG A 119 -2.53 6.65 2.44
N PRO A 120 -3.10 7.22 3.51
CA PRO A 120 -4.36 7.94 3.43
C PRO A 120 -4.21 9.24 2.62
N LEU A 121 -5.15 9.47 1.70
CA LEU A 121 -5.28 10.69 0.89
C LEU A 121 -6.45 11.57 1.32
N ASP A 122 -7.32 11.07 2.20
CA ASP A 122 -8.59 11.69 2.59
C ASP A 122 -8.49 12.71 3.73
N GLY A 123 -7.30 12.95 4.27
CA GLY A 123 -7.08 13.86 5.39
C GLY A 123 -7.60 13.37 6.75
N LEU A 124 -8.13 12.14 6.84
CA LEU A 124 -8.71 11.58 8.07
C LEU A 124 -7.67 10.95 9.02
N GLY A 125 -6.38 11.21 8.80
CA GLY A 125 -5.29 10.71 9.63
C GLY A 125 -4.92 9.26 9.35
N LYS A 126 -4.03 8.71 10.18
CA LYS A 126 -3.49 7.34 10.01
C LYS A 126 -4.59 6.28 10.07
N ILE A 127 -4.41 5.25 9.26
CA ILE A 127 -5.25 4.05 9.28
C ILE A 127 -4.65 3.08 10.29
N ASN A 128 -5.41 2.71 11.29
CA ASN A 128 -5.04 1.68 12.25
C ASN A 128 -5.42 0.32 11.67
N ALA A 129 -4.58 -0.19 10.77
CA ALA A 129 -4.82 -1.47 10.13
C ALA A 129 -4.71 -2.62 11.12
N GLU A 130 -5.62 -3.57 11.02
CA GLU A 130 -5.67 -4.77 11.86
C GLU A 130 -4.57 -5.75 11.45
N HIS A 131 -4.26 -5.79 10.16
CA HIS A 131 -3.27 -6.68 9.57
C HIS A 131 -2.46 -5.96 8.50
N THR A 132 -1.34 -6.59 8.12
CA THR A 132 -0.51 -6.16 7.00
C THR A 132 -0.30 -7.34 6.06
N LEU A 133 -0.62 -7.17 4.78
CA LEU A 133 -0.41 -8.18 3.76
C LEU A 133 0.79 -7.82 2.88
N LYS A 134 1.62 -8.82 2.56
CA LYS A 134 2.71 -8.67 1.61
C LYS A 134 2.17 -8.48 0.20
N PHE A 135 2.83 -7.64 -0.61
CA PHE A 135 2.45 -7.43 -2.01
C PHE A 135 2.56 -8.71 -2.84
N ALA A 136 3.61 -9.49 -2.64
CA ALA A 136 3.83 -10.74 -3.36
C ALA A 136 3.03 -11.87 -2.71
N GLN A 137 1.87 -12.20 -3.27
CA GLN A 137 1.14 -13.41 -2.92
C GLN A 137 1.34 -14.48 -3.98
N ASN A 138 1.49 -15.73 -3.56
CA ASN A 138 1.54 -16.87 -4.48
C ASN A 138 0.23 -16.97 -5.26
N ALA A 139 0.34 -17.25 -6.54
CA ALA A 139 -0.84 -17.48 -7.38
C ALA A 139 -1.67 -18.65 -6.82
N ILE A 140 -2.97 -18.45 -6.73
CA ILE A 140 -3.91 -19.50 -6.31
C ILE A 140 -3.89 -20.62 -7.35
N ASN A 141 -3.74 -21.87 -6.90
CA ASN A 141 -3.84 -23.04 -7.77
C ASN A 141 -5.16 -22.97 -8.58
N PRO A 142 -5.11 -23.01 -9.92
CA PRO A 142 -6.31 -22.94 -10.76
C PRO A 142 -7.38 -23.97 -10.39
N LEU A 143 -6.99 -25.16 -9.95
CA LEU A 143 -7.91 -26.22 -9.55
C LEU A 143 -8.61 -25.96 -8.21
N ALA A 144 -8.08 -25.05 -7.39
CA ALA A 144 -8.71 -24.61 -6.16
C ALA A 144 -9.74 -23.47 -6.38
N ARG A 145 -9.87 -22.96 -7.59
CA ARG A 145 -10.85 -21.92 -7.92
C ARG A 145 -12.24 -22.53 -8.04
N ARG A 146 -13.21 -21.90 -7.42
CA ARG A 146 -14.62 -22.29 -7.57
C ARG A 146 -15.13 -21.83 -8.95
N PRO A 147 -15.93 -22.67 -9.63
CA PRO A 147 -16.61 -22.23 -10.86
C PRO A 147 -17.67 -21.17 -10.50
N ILE A 148 -17.96 -20.29 -11.47
CA ILE A 148 -19.01 -19.28 -11.33
C ILE A 148 -20.35 -19.98 -11.46
N SER A 149 -21.15 -19.98 -10.38
CA SER A 149 -22.43 -20.68 -10.32
C SER A 149 -23.59 -19.82 -9.79
N LYS A 150 -23.27 -18.63 -9.23
CA LYS A 150 -24.28 -17.74 -8.66
C LYS A 150 -24.29 -16.41 -9.40
N PRO A 151 -25.44 -15.88 -9.80
CA PRO A 151 -25.54 -14.52 -10.31
C PRO A 151 -25.22 -13.52 -9.21
N MET A 152 -24.84 -12.32 -9.62
CA MET A 152 -24.56 -11.18 -8.75
C MET A 152 -25.39 -10.00 -9.20
N ASP A 153 -26.16 -9.41 -8.30
CA ASP A 153 -26.81 -8.13 -8.56
C ASP A 153 -25.77 -7.01 -8.57
N VAL A 154 -25.62 -6.35 -9.71
CA VAL A 154 -24.69 -5.23 -9.87
C VAL A 154 -25.40 -3.87 -9.74
N GLY A 155 -26.67 -3.83 -9.34
CA GLY A 155 -27.44 -2.61 -9.11
C GLY A 155 -27.87 -1.85 -10.37
N VAL A 156 -27.61 -2.41 -11.56
CA VAL A 156 -27.98 -1.80 -12.85
C VAL A 156 -28.94 -2.72 -13.58
N ARG A 157 -30.20 -2.32 -13.68
CA ARG A 157 -31.27 -3.15 -14.26
C ARG A 157 -30.96 -3.67 -15.67
N ALA A 158 -30.38 -2.82 -16.53
CA ALA A 158 -30.02 -3.22 -17.88
C ALA A 158 -28.96 -4.33 -17.90
N ILE A 159 -28.00 -4.28 -16.99
CA ILE A 159 -26.96 -5.32 -16.85
C ILE A 159 -27.59 -6.59 -16.29
N ASN A 160 -28.33 -6.47 -15.19
CA ASN A 160 -28.94 -7.62 -14.52
C ASN A 160 -29.93 -8.38 -15.40
N SER A 161 -30.64 -7.68 -16.32
CA SER A 161 -31.65 -8.30 -17.17
C SER A 161 -31.12 -8.95 -18.44
N VAL A 162 -30.05 -8.41 -19.05
CA VAL A 162 -29.57 -8.87 -20.37
C VAL A 162 -28.12 -9.35 -20.38
N ILE A 163 -27.32 -9.00 -19.37
CA ILE A 163 -25.91 -9.35 -19.27
C ILE A 163 -25.65 -9.90 -17.88
N THR A 164 -26.16 -11.07 -17.58
CA THR A 164 -26.00 -11.67 -16.25
C THR A 164 -24.53 -11.72 -15.82
N VAL A 165 -24.21 -11.10 -14.66
CA VAL A 165 -22.89 -11.13 -14.06
C VAL A 165 -22.89 -12.18 -12.95
N GLY A 166 -21.87 -13.02 -12.91
CA GLY A 166 -21.73 -14.04 -11.87
C GLY A 166 -20.73 -13.64 -10.78
N GLN A 167 -20.92 -14.17 -9.58
CA GLN A 167 -19.97 -13.97 -8.48
C GLN A 167 -18.61 -14.56 -8.83
N GLY A 168 -17.57 -13.70 -8.86
CA GLY A 168 -16.20 -14.07 -9.28
C GLY A 168 -15.92 -13.84 -10.77
N GLN A 169 -16.91 -13.35 -11.53
CA GLN A 169 -16.73 -13.03 -12.94
C GLN A 169 -15.89 -11.75 -13.13
N ARG A 170 -15.06 -11.75 -14.16
CA ARG A 170 -14.39 -10.54 -14.66
C ARG A 170 -15.23 -9.96 -15.78
N MET A 171 -15.55 -8.67 -15.67
CA MET A 171 -16.30 -7.93 -16.68
C MET A 171 -15.45 -6.73 -17.15
N GLY A 172 -15.42 -6.51 -18.45
CA GLY A 172 -14.80 -5.33 -19.06
C GLY A 172 -15.86 -4.30 -19.46
N LEU A 173 -15.61 -3.03 -19.12
CA LEU A 173 -16.40 -1.88 -19.60
C LEU A 173 -15.51 -1.01 -20.47
N PHE A 174 -15.71 -1.09 -21.78
CA PHE A 174 -14.93 -0.36 -22.78
C PHE A 174 -15.79 0.77 -23.36
N ALA A 175 -15.27 1.99 -23.29
CA ALA A 175 -15.96 3.16 -23.76
C ALA A 175 -14.98 4.28 -24.13
N GLY A 176 -15.36 5.13 -25.05
CA GLY A 176 -14.65 6.38 -25.32
C GLY A 176 -14.75 7.37 -24.16
N SER A 177 -14.08 8.52 -24.28
CA SER A 177 -14.17 9.59 -23.28
C SER A 177 -15.57 10.21 -23.28
N GLY A 178 -16.11 10.54 -22.11
CA GLY A 178 -17.35 11.30 -21.95
C GLY A 178 -18.65 10.53 -22.14
N VAL A 179 -18.63 9.22 -22.36
CA VAL A 179 -19.85 8.40 -22.60
C VAL A 179 -20.50 7.84 -21.34
N GLY A 180 -20.02 8.22 -20.14
CA GLY A 180 -20.62 7.80 -18.88
C GLY A 180 -20.03 6.54 -18.24
N LYS A 181 -18.84 6.07 -18.67
CA LYS A 181 -18.14 4.91 -18.07
C LYS A 181 -18.03 5.02 -16.55
N SER A 182 -17.52 6.14 -16.04
CA SER A 182 -17.33 6.37 -14.61
C SER A 182 -18.66 6.46 -13.86
N VAL A 183 -19.69 7.03 -14.47
CA VAL A 183 -21.05 7.09 -13.91
C VAL A 183 -21.62 5.69 -13.76
N LEU A 184 -21.51 4.85 -14.80
CA LEU A 184 -21.98 3.46 -14.76
C LEU A 184 -21.23 2.65 -13.70
N LEU A 185 -19.91 2.83 -13.61
CA LEU A 185 -19.09 2.20 -12.56
C LEU A 185 -19.57 2.63 -11.16
N GLY A 186 -19.84 3.91 -10.96
CA GLY A 186 -20.39 4.42 -9.71
C GLY A 186 -21.79 3.89 -9.38
N MET A 187 -22.65 3.72 -10.39
CA MET A 187 -23.96 3.07 -10.20
C MET A 187 -23.80 1.63 -9.73
N MET A 188 -22.90 0.87 -10.34
CA MET A 188 -22.59 -0.50 -9.94
C MET A 188 -22.01 -0.53 -8.53
N THR A 189 -21.11 0.38 -8.19
CA THR A 189 -20.50 0.49 -6.87
C THR A 189 -21.55 0.77 -5.79
N ARG A 190 -22.49 1.67 -6.03
CA ARG A 190 -23.55 1.98 -5.06
C ARG A 190 -24.63 0.90 -4.97
N GLY A 191 -24.97 0.29 -6.09
CA GLY A 191 -26.13 -0.57 -6.23
C GLY A 191 -25.87 -2.06 -6.11
N SER A 192 -24.60 -2.52 -6.19
CA SER A 192 -24.29 -3.95 -6.10
C SER A 192 -24.58 -4.56 -4.73
N GLU A 193 -24.89 -5.84 -4.70
CA GLU A 193 -25.08 -6.65 -3.48
C GLU A 193 -23.79 -6.96 -2.73
N ALA A 194 -22.63 -6.51 -3.20
CA ALA A 194 -21.34 -6.75 -2.55
C ALA A 194 -21.27 -6.06 -1.17
N ASP A 195 -20.81 -6.78 -0.16
CA ASP A 195 -20.65 -6.24 1.20
C ASP A 195 -19.54 -5.20 1.26
N VAL A 196 -18.45 -5.43 0.56
CA VAL A 196 -17.28 -4.56 0.49
C VAL A 196 -16.90 -4.32 -0.96
N ILE A 197 -16.57 -3.07 -1.27
CA ILE A 197 -16.21 -2.65 -2.61
C ILE A 197 -14.81 -2.03 -2.56
N VAL A 198 -13.94 -2.49 -3.45
CA VAL A 198 -12.60 -1.92 -3.63
C VAL A 198 -12.54 -1.28 -5.01
N VAL A 199 -12.28 0.02 -5.05
CA VAL A 199 -12.19 0.80 -6.28
C VAL A 199 -10.75 1.19 -6.53
N GLY A 200 -10.18 0.74 -7.63
CA GLY A 200 -8.83 1.14 -8.06
C GLY A 200 -8.93 2.14 -9.23
N LEU A 201 -8.55 3.39 -8.99
CA LEU A 201 -8.53 4.47 -10.00
C LEU A 201 -7.09 4.62 -10.52
N VAL A 202 -6.69 3.76 -11.44
CA VAL A 202 -5.33 3.72 -11.98
C VAL A 202 -5.25 4.54 -13.27
N GLY A 203 -4.35 5.54 -13.29
CA GLY A 203 -4.14 6.41 -14.47
C GLY A 203 -5.26 7.46 -14.70
N GLU A 204 -6.19 7.59 -13.77
CA GLU A 204 -7.24 8.63 -13.84
C GLU A 204 -6.66 10.00 -13.44
N ARG A 205 -7.24 11.06 -13.96
CA ARG A 205 -6.83 12.43 -13.62
C ARG A 205 -7.31 12.80 -12.22
N GLY A 206 -6.49 13.54 -11.47
CA GLY A 206 -6.81 13.91 -10.08
C GLY A 206 -8.19 14.54 -9.89
N ARG A 207 -8.68 15.37 -10.84
CA ARG A 207 -10.04 15.92 -10.79
C ARG A 207 -11.11 14.84 -10.97
N GLU A 208 -10.87 13.86 -11.85
CA GLU A 208 -11.81 12.75 -12.12
C GLU A 208 -11.89 11.80 -10.91
N VAL A 209 -10.76 11.61 -10.22
CA VAL A 209 -10.71 10.90 -8.93
C VAL A 209 -11.58 11.61 -7.90
N LYS A 210 -11.43 12.93 -7.76
CA LYS A 210 -12.20 13.72 -6.80
C LYS A 210 -13.71 13.67 -7.13
N GLU A 211 -14.08 13.92 -8.37
CA GLU A 211 -15.47 13.83 -8.86
C GLU A 211 -16.07 12.45 -8.61
N PHE A 212 -15.32 11.38 -8.88
CA PHE A 212 -15.77 10.02 -8.60
C PHE A 212 -16.08 9.81 -7.13
N ILE A 213 -15.23 10.27 -6.24
CA ILE A 213 -15.36 10.06 -4.78
C ILE A 213 -16.50 10.92 -4.22
N GLU A 214 -16.58 12.19 -4.59
CA GLU A 214 -17.51 13.14 -3.99
C GLU A 214 -18.92 13.07 -4.61
N GLU A 215 -19.02 13.00 -5.94
CA GLU A 215 -20.29 13.10 -6.66
C GLU A 215 -20.83 11.74 -7.09
N ILE A 216 -19.98 10.90 -7.70
CA ILE A 216 -20.42 9.63 -8.26
C ILE A 216 -20.62 8.58 -7.18
N LEU A 217 -19.65 8.39 -6.30
CA LEU A 217 -19.72 7.43 -5.19
C LEU A 217 -20.55 7.98 -4.02
N GLY A 218 -20.31 9.23 -3.67
CA GLY A 218 -21.00 9.93 -2.59
C GLY A 218 -20.75 9.33 -1.20
N VAL A 219 -21.39 9.91 -0.19
CA VAL A 219 -21.20 9.53 1.21
C VAL A 219 -21.62 8.08 1.47
N GLU A 220 -22.77 7.67 0.97
CA GLU A 220 -23.31 6.34 1.23
C GLU A 220 -22.49 5.23 0.54
N GLY A 221 -22.09 5.44 -0.72
CA GLY A 221 -21.24 4.49 -1.42
C GLY A 221 -19.85 4.34 -0.76
N ARG A 222 -19.30 5.42 -0.19
CA ARG A 222 -18.02 5.38 0.51
C ARG A 222 -18.05 4.52 1.76
N LYS A 223 -19.13 4.48 2.52
CA LYS A 223 -19.20 3.74 3.80
C LYS A 223 -18.79 2.27 3.68
N ARG A 224 -19.05 1.65 2.56
CA ARG A 224 -18.71 0.24 2.29
C ARG A 224 -17.63 0.07 1.22
N SER A 225 -16.94 1.15 0.87
CA SER A 225 -15.92 1.14 -0.18
C SER A 225 -14.54 1.53 0.37
N VAL A 226 -13.51 1.05 -0.33
CA VAL A 226 -12.12 1.53 -0.23
C VAL A 226 -11.75 2.06 -1.62
N VAL A 227 -11.19 3.24 -1.75
CA VAL A 227 -10.82 3.87 -3.03
C VAL A 227 -9.32 4.09 -3.07
#